data_60182ee89b52305ba28e3282f11cad7e
#
_entry.id   60182ee89b52305ba28e3282f11cad7e
#
_cell.length_a   1.000
_cell.length_b   1.000
_cell.length_c   1.000
_cell.angle_alpha   90.00
_cell.angle_beta   90.00
_cell.angle_gamma   90.00
#
_symmetry.space_group_name_H-M   'P 1'
#
loop_
_entity.id
_entity.type
_entity.pdbx_description
1 polymer ?
#
loop_
_entity_poly.entity_id
_entity_poly.type
_entity_poly.pdbx_seq_one_letter_code
_entity_poly.pdbx_strand_id
1 'polypeptide(L)'
;MTRRLLGAALAAAIVWGASAPGAARTAPRQLASSSSQKRDNDKHDKKPAEPEMAPVPADNDADRERIVRMQAALREILNDGALRRTRVGIRVVEARTGRLFFEKRGTVLMDPASNQKVLATTTALMRLGADWRFRTELTGAVPDTEGVVPGDLYLRGSGDPTVTSADLAAMATALAQRGVRRVDGAIVADPRRLGSDQAAADDDDAGEGDASSDDTGEAPRAVSPRAPLVVNHGLMSIRVRPGASADWPAEVSTAPSGESFVIKNSARTKVSGRTRVSVRLSLSGTRIQVEVSGKIALAHRALVFRRRVPQQALYSAVLLRAALESAGVAVRDPARVGSSPAPRAGRPTPTLLARHESAPLVVLLRRINKDSDNDHAERVLEAAGAEVYGGPATTEKGLRLLREVIGELGLRPGTYVPRNGSGLGHANRITADAMADLLRALYLDPRVGPELLQSLSVGGVDGTTRNRFKGTLAAHRVRAKTGTLAGKSCLSGLVGDGPDGLAFTILVQGLRGRHSLGAVRGAQVSCVNAMMRYVREAHGATGEALPSATPVTDIEAGQEVSETEGEAVEPEKPSTEDPIDAFLRQAQRESAAAEAAGAGGTGGTAPSPAKAPAPCCMAPAAAKPAGGTHK
;
A
#
# COMPACT_ATOMS: atom_id res chain seq x y z
N MET A 1 3.31 63.08 7.88
CA MET A 1 2.07 63.51 7.21
C MET A 1 1.19 62.25 7.14
N THR A 2 0.38 62.06 8.16
CA THR A 2 -1.01 62.44 8.40
C THR A 2 -2.00 61.94 7.36
N ARG A 3 -2.81 60.94 7.68
CA ARG A 3 -4.24 60.92 8.11
C ARG A 3 -4.74 59.47 8.04
N ARG A 4 -5.20 58.76 9.06
CA ARG A 4 -6.45 58.85 9.86
C ARG A 4 -7.70 58.89 8.92
N LEU A 5 -8.77 58.17 9.05
CA LEU A 5 -9.59 57.66 10.13
C LEU A 5 -10.78 56.83 9.58
N LEU A 6 -11.37 56.05 10.36
CA LEU A 6 -12.68 55.69 10.93
C LEU A 6 -13.37 54.56 10.11
N GLY A 7 -13.91 53.49 10.65
CA GLY A 7 -14.58 53.28 11.94
C GLY A 7 -16.09 53.15 11.78
N ALA A 8 -16.67 51.99 12.08
CA ALA A 8 -17.99 51.89 12.67
C ALA A 8 -18.30 50.43 13.07
N ALA A 9 -18.45 50.26 14.34
CA ALA A 9 -19.07 49.13 15.01
C ALA A 9 -20.59 49.33 15.03
N LEU A 10 -21.36 48.27 15.02
CA LEU A 10 -22.72 48.24 15.56
C LEU A 10 -22.95 46.93 16.30
N ALA A 11 -23.11 47.09 17.63
CA ALA A 11 -23.61 46.09 18.58
C ALA A 11 -25.08 46.39 18.87
N ALA A 12 -25.87 45.38 19.15
CA ALA A 12 -27.05 45.39 20.03
C ALA A 12 -27.80 44.08 19.80
N ALA A 13 -28.45 43.40 20.73
CA ALA A 13 -28.59 43.47 22.18
C ALA A 13 -29.31 42.17 22.63
N ILE A 14 -29.05 41.84 23.83
CA ILE A 14 -29.58 40.79 24.67
C ILE A 14 -31.08 40.96 24.92
N VAL A 15 -31.87 39.88 24.96
CA VAL A 15 -33.02 39.77 25.89
C VAL A 15 -33.09 38.37 26.50
N TRP A 16 -33.05 38.36 27.79
CA TRP A 16 -33.27 37.27 28.73
C TRP A 16 -34.76 36.93 28.86
N GLY A 17 -35.06 35.65 29.10
CA GLY A 17 -36.39 35.20 29.56
C GLY A 17 -36.29 33.83 30.23
N ALA A 18 -36.14 33.81 31.54
CA ALA A 18 -36.22 32.63 32.40
C ALA A 18 -37.66 32.31 32.75
N SER A 19 -37.99 31.04 32.90
CA SER A 19 -38.78 30.49 34.01
C SER A 19 -39.09 28.98 33.81
N ALA A 20 -38.74 28.22 34.82
CA ALA A 20 -39.24 26.88 35.16
C ALA A 20 -40.35 27.04 36.22
N PRO A 21 -40.94 26.00 36.85
CA PRO A 21 -41.12 24.58 36.51
C PRO A 21 -42.57 24.10 36.75
N GLY A 22 -42.90 22.84 36.47
CA GLY A 22 -44.04 22.25 37.14
C GLY A 22 -44.74 21.01 36.54
N ALA A 23 -44.60 19.92 37.25
CA ALA A 23 -45.59 18.90 37.56
C ALA A 23 -45.87 17.72 36.61
N ALA A 24 -45.52 16.60 37.12
CA ALA A 24 -45.94 15.24 36.76
C ALA A 24 -47.46 15.04 36.72
N ARG A 25 -47.92 14.20 35.80
CA ARG A 25 -49.15 13.40 36.01
C ARG A 25 -49.06 12.03 35.32
N THR A 26 -49.29 11.04 36.12
CA THR A 26 -49.39 9.59 35.91
C THR A 26 -50.60 9.17 35.08
N ALA A 27 -50.38 8.14 34.26
CA ALA A 27 -51.18 7.01 33.76
C ALA A 27 -52.74 7.06 33.72
N PRO A 28 -53.40 6.22 32.88
CA PRO A 28 -53.39 4.78 33.07
C PRO A 28 -53.40 3.89 31.82
N ARG A 29 -52.96 2.70 32.08
CA ARG A 29 -52.99 1.47 31.30
C ARG A 29 -54.42 1.06 30.97
N GLN A 30 -54.75 0.79 29.71
CA GLN A 30 -55.91 -0.02 29.33
C GLN A 30 -55.49 -1.22 28.50
N LEU A 31 -55.79 -2.39 29.01
CA LEU A 31 -55.77 -3.68 28.35
C LEU A 31 -56.94 -3.75 27.35
N ALA A 32 -56.67 -4.12 26.11
CA ALA A 32 -57.68 -4.58 25.18
C ALA A 32 -57.16 -5.79 24.39
N SER A 33 -57.99 -6.76 24.44
CA SER A 33 -57.98 -8.13 24.00
C SER A 33 -57.57 -8.40 22.56
N SER A 34 -56.96 -9.57 22.41
CA SER A 34 -56.71 -10.34 21.20
C SER A 34 -57.92 -10.50 20.28
N SER A 35 -57.75 -10.18 19.01
CA SER A 35 -58.47 -10.83 17.92
C SER A 35 -57.51 -11.13 16.79
N SER A 36 -57.31 -12.41 16.53
CA SER A 36 -56.59 -13.00 15.43
C SER A 36 -57.23 -12.60 14.11
N GLN A 37 -56.54 -11.76 13.31
CA GLN A 37 -56.78 -11.65 11.89
C GLN A 37 -55.57 -12.15 11.14
N LYS A 38 -55.69 -13.35 10.54
CA LYS A 38 -54.87 -13.82 9.44
C LYS A 38 -54.81 -12.70 8.38
N ARG A 39 -53.66 -12.07 8.20
CA ARG A 39 -53.40 -11.26 7.02
C ARG A 39 -52.61 -12.13 6.05
N ASP A 40 -53.28 -12.62 5.02
CA ASP A 40 -52.69 -12.97 3.75
C ASP A 40 -52.03 -11.68 3.20
N ASN A 41 -50.72 -11.64 3.22
CA ASN A 41 -49.93 -10.59 2.59
C ASN A 41 -48.77 -11.22 1.81
N ASP A 42 -49.14 -12.04 0.81
CA ASP A 42 -48.27 -12.42 -0.28
C ASP A 42 -48.46 -11.44 -1.45
N LYS A 43 -48.14 -10.17 -1.19
CA LYS A 43 -47.79 -9.24 -2.27
C LYS A 43 -46.28 -9.10 -2.24
N HIS A 44 -45.60 -9.97 -3.03
CA HIS A 44 -44.27 -9.68 -3.53
C HIS A 44 -44.33 -8.35 -4.27
N ASP A 45 -43.93 -7.28 -3.62
CA ASP A 45 -43.55 -6.05 -4.28
C ASP A 45 -42.41 -6.40 -5.23
N LYS A 46 -42.74 -6.66 -6.49
CA LYS A 46 -41.79 -6.70 -7.58
C LYS A 46 -41.23 -5.29 -7.70
N LYS A 47 -40.11 -5.06 -7.00
CA LYS A 47 -39.28 -3.87 -7.23
C LYS A 47 -39.10 -3.73 -8.74
N PRO A 48 -39.36 -2.55 -9.35
CA PRO A 48 -39.22 -2.38 -10.79
C PRO A 48 -37.84 -2.86 -11.21
N ALA A 49 -37.80 -3.64 -12.29
CA ALA A 49 -36.56 -4.10 -12.87
C ALA A 49 -35.76 -2.87 -13.25
N GLU A 50 -34.58 -2.71 -12.63
CA GLU A 50 -33.68 -1.60 -12.98
C GLU A 50 -33.25 -1.77 -14.44
N PRO A 51 -33.15 -0.69 -15.20
CA PRO A 51 -32.95 -0.76 -16.65
C PRO A 51 -31.63 -1.44 -17.00
N GLU A 52 -31.72 -2.43 -17.87
CA GLU A 52 -30.61 -3.01 -18.61
C GLU A 52 -30.52 -2.29 -19.95
N MET A 53 -29.34 -1.78 -20.30
CA MET A 53 -29.05 -1.22 -21.61
C MET A 53 -28.08 -2.14 -22.34
N ALA A 54 -28.55 -2.69 -23.43
CA ALA A 54 -27.76 -3.47 -24.37
C ALA A 54 -28.15 -2.98 -25.78
N PRO A 55 -27.51 -1.91 -26.28
CA PRO A 55 -27.86 -1.32 -27.55
C PRO A 55 -27.83 -2.37 -28.66
N VAL A 56 -28.91 -2.49 -29.39
CA VAL A 56 -28.95 -3.37 -30.57
C VAL A 56 -28.14 -2.70 -31.67
N PRO A 57 -27.08 -3.34 -32.20
CA PRO A 57 -26.31 -2.79 -33.30
C PRO A 57 -27.18 -2.62 -34.55
N ALA A 58 -26.85 -1.63 -35.39
CA ALA A 58 -27.52 -1.42 -36.67
C ALA A 58 -27.42 -2.67 -37.58
N ASP A 59 -28.37 -2.85 -38.49
CA ASP A 59 -28.39 -4.03 -39.33
C ASP A 59 -27.17 -4.16 -40.27
N ASN A 60 -26.56 -3.05 -40.64
CA ASN A 60 -25.33 -2.97 -41.43
C ASN A 60 -24.04 -2.97 -40.60
N ASP A 61 -24.12 -3.17 -39.27
CA ASP A 61 -22.94 -3.24 -38.43
C ASP A 61 -22.21 -4.55 -38.62
N ALA A 62 -20.96 -4.49 -39.07
CA ALA A 62 -20.13 -5.68 -39.31
C ALA A 62 -19.96 -6.57 -38.08
N ASP A 63 -20.08 -5.97 -36.87
CA ASP A 63 -19.92 -6.66 -35.58
C ASP A 63 -21.25 -7.10 -34.96
N ARG A 64 -22.37 -6.84 -35.61
CA ARG A 64 -23.70 -7.05 -35.05
C ARG A 64 -23.89 -8.44 -34.42
N GLU A 65 -23.60 -9.48 -35.16
CA GLU A 65 -23.79 -10.85 -34.66
C GLU A 65 -22.91 -11.16 -33.46
N ARG A 66 -21.65 -10.70 -33.49
CA ARG A 66 -20.68 -10.90 -32.39
C ARG A 66 -21.14 -10.17 -31.12
N ILE A 67 -21.60 -8.93 -31.27
CA ILE A 67 -22.13 -8.12 -30.17
C ILE A 67 -23.38 -8.77 -29.57
N VAL A 68 -24.33 -9.18 -30.40
CA VAL A 68 -25.57 -9.83 -29.95
C VAL A 68 -25.28 -11.13 -29.20
N ARG A 69 -24.33 -11.95 -29.70
CA ARG A 69 -23.92 -13.20 -29.02
C ARG A 69 -23.29 -12.89 -27.66
N MET A 70 -22.39 -11.89 -27.55
CA MET A 70 -21.80 -11.47 -26.30
C MET A 70 -22.86 -10.96 -25.31
N GLN A 71 -23.77 -10.10 -25.75
CA GLN A 71 -24.89 -9.59 -24.94
C GLN A 71 -25.77 -10.73 -24.40
N ALA A 72 -26.11 -11.70 -25.24
CA ALA A 72 -26.90 -12.87 -24.85
C ALA A 72 -26.18 -13.70 -23.77
N ALA A 73 -24.88 -13.99 -23.98
CA ALA A 73 -24.08 -14.71 -23.00
C ALA A 73 -23.97 -13.95 -21.66
N LEU A 74 -23.78 -12.63 -21.68
CA LEU A 74 -23.77 -11.83 -20.46
C LEU A 74 -25.11 -11.88 -19.73
N ARG A 75 -26.24 -11.80 -20.44
CA ARG A 75 -27.58 -11.93 -19.83
C ARG A 75 -27.78 -13.28 -19.16
N GLU A 76 -27.40 -14.36 -19.84
CA GLU A 76 -27.47 -15.71 -19.30
C GLU A 76 -26.69 -15.82 -18.00
N ILE A 77 -25.41 -15.44 -17.98
CA ILE A 77 -24.54 -15.48 -16.80
C ILE A 77 -25.11 -14.62 -15.65
N LEU A 78 -25.62 -13.43 -15.94
CA LEU A 78 -26.17 -12.53 -14.93
C LEU A 78 -27.50 -13.03 -14.33
N ASN A 79 -28.24 -13.87 -15.05
CA ASN A 79 -29.49 -14.47 -14.62
C ASN A 79 -29.29 -15.86 -13.99
N ASP A 80 -28.07 -16.42 -14.04
CA ASP A 80 -27.73 -17.69 -13.42
C ASP A 80 -27.68 -17.60 -11.89
N GLY A 81 -27.77 -18.77 -11.24
CA GLY A 81 -27.93 -18.96 -9.80
C GLY A 81 -26.94 -18.19 -8.93
N ALA A 82 -25.69 -18.03 -9.38
CA ALA A 82 -24.63 -17.36 -8.64
C ALA A 82 -24.88 -15.84 -8.49
N LEU A 83 -25.40 -15.18 -9.52
CA LEU A 83 -25.60 -13.73 -9.57
C LEU A 83 -27.04 -13.29 -9.37
N ARG A 84 -28.04 -14.15 -9.66
CA ARG A 84 -29.46 -13.82 -9.60
C ARG A 84 -29.92 -13.24 -8.26
N ARG A 85 -29.31 -13.66 -7.15
CA ARG A 85 -29.64 -13.21 -5.79
C ARG A 85 -28.74 -12.10 -5.27
N THR A 86 -27.90 -11.55 -6.13
CA THR A 86 -26.96 -10.48 -5.79
C THR A 86 -27.33 -9.18 -6.50
N ARG A 87 -26.74 -8.08 -6.05
CA ARG A 87 -26.84 -6.79 -6.74
C ARG A 87 -25.62 -6.66 -7.63
N VAL A 88 -25.82 -6.66 -8.95
CA VAL A 88 -24.73 -6.53 -9.93
C VAL A 88 -24.84 -5.20 -10.66
N GLY A 89 -23.74 -4.42 -10.63
CA GLY A 89 -23.49 -3.31 -11.53
C GLY A 89 -22.44 -3.75 -12.55
N ILE A 90 -22.76 -3.72 -13.83
CA ILE A 90 -21.83 -4.07 -14.90
C ILE A 90 -21.92 -3.04 -16.03
N ARG A 91 -20.76 -2.72 -16.61
CA ARG A 91 -20.63 -1.95 -17.84
C ARG A 91 -19.51 -2.53 -18.69
N VAL A 92 -19.77 -2.61 -19.99
CA VAL A 92 -18.82 -3.06 -21.01
C VAL A 92 -18.84 -2.07 -22.17
N VAL A 93 -17.70 -1.47 -22.44
CA VAL A 93 -17.53 -0.49 -23.54
C VAL A 93 -16.31 -0.86 -24.38
N GLU A 94 -16.33 -0.47 -25.64
CA GLU A 94 -15.14 -0.50 -26.48
C GLU A 94 -14.10 0.49 -25.94
N ALA A 95 -12.88 0.02 -25.71
CA ALA A 95 -11.87 0.85 -25.06
C ALA A 95 -11.48 2.08 -25.88
N ARG A 96 -11.40 1.95 -27.21
CA ARG A 96 -11.03 3.04 -28.14
C ARG A 96 -12.12 4.08 -28.31
N THR A 97 -13.33 3.67 -28.71
CA THR A 97 -14.41 4.60 -29.09
C THR A 97 -15.34 4.96 -27.93
N GLY A 98 -15.43 4.12 -26.90
CA GLY A 98 -16.40 4.25 -25.81
C GLY A 98 -17.79 3.72 -26.18
N ARG A 99 -17.94 3.06 -27.33
CA ARG A 99 -19.18 2.42 -27.74
C ARG A 99 -19.68 1.49 -26.64
N LEU A 100 -20.91 1.70 -26.19
CA LEU A 100 -21.54 0.85 -25.18
C LEU A 100 -21.99 -0.47 -25.79
N PHE A 101 -21.56 -1.59 -25.21
CA PHE A 101 -22.00 -2.91 -25.60
C PHE A 101 -23.00 -3.52 -24.61
N PHE A 102 -22.79 -3.31 -23.33
CA PHE A 102 -23.67 -3.87 -22.31
C PHE A 102 -23.61 -3.06 -21.00
N GLU A 103 -24.76 -2.82 -20.40
CA GLU A 103 -24.86 -2.19 -19.09
C GLU A 103 -26.05 -2.74 -18.31
N LYS A 104 -25.83 -2.97 -17.01
CA LYS A 104 -26.88 -3.23 -16.02
C LYS A 104 -26.52 -2.50 -14.73
N ARG A 105 -27.41 -1.62 -14.25
CA ARG A 105 -27.17 -0.78 -13.08
C ARG A 105 -25.86 0.03 -13.17
N GLY A 106 -25.49 0.50 -14.35
CA GLY A 106 -24.25 1.24 -14.59
C GLY A 106 -24.15 2.50 -13.77
N THR A 107 -25.25 3.22 -13.59
CA THR A 107 -25.35 4.50 -12.87
C THR A 107 -25.55 4.37 -11.36
N VAL A 108 -25.69 3.16 -10.83
CA VAL A 108 -25.93 2.92 -9.40
C VAL A 108 -24.62 2.98 -8.62
N LEU A 109 -24.59 3.81 -7.58
CA LEU A 109 -23.45 3.88 -6.66
C LEU A 109 -23.30 2.59 -5.88
N MET A 110 -22.16 1.90 -6.06
CA MET A 110 -21.82 0.64 -5.42
C MET A 110 -20.44 0.75 -4.75
N ASP A 111 -20.19 -0.12 -3.79
CA ASP A 111 -18.88 -0.18 -3.13
C ASP A 111 -17.86 -0.87 -4.07
N PRO A 112 -16.77 -0.19 -4.44
CA PRO A 112 -15.77 -0.75 -5.34
C PRO A 112 -14.83 -1.75 -4.67
N ALA A 113 -14.85 -1.84 -3.35
CA ALA A 113 -13.79 -2.51 -2.59
C ALA A 113 -12.40 -2.04 -3.09
N SER A 114 -11.43 -2.95 -3.24
CA SER A 114 -10.08 -2.59 -3.70
C SER A 114 -9.97 -2.08 -5.14
N ASN A 115 -11.05 -2.01 -5.92
CA ASN A 115 -11.02 -1.30 -7.20
C ASN A 115 -10.83 0.23 -7.00
N GLN A 116 -11.10 0.74 -5.79
CA GLN A 116 -10.75 2.10 -5.36
C GLN A 116 -9.26 2.42 -5.58
N LYS A 117 -8.38 1.43 -5.49
CA LYS A 117 -6.94 1.62 -5.70
C LYS A 117 -6.59 2.12 -7.11
N VAL A 118 -7.41 1.81 -8.11
CA VAL A 118 -7.20 2.34 -9.46
C VAL A 118 -7.28 3.87 -9.45
N LEU A 119 -8.25 4.45 -8.71
CA LEU A 119 -8.37 5.91 -8.59
C LEU A 119 -7.16 6.50 -7.85
N ALA A 120 -6.75 5.88 -6.76
CA ALA A 120 -5.62 6.36 -5.96
C ALA A 120 -4.29 6.30 -6.72
N THR A 121 -4.04 5.19 -7.42
CA THR A 121 -2.81 5.00 -8.21
C THR A 121 -2.76 5.89 -9.45
N THR A 122 -3.90 6.10 -10.12
CA THR A 122 -4.03 7.09 -11.19
C THR A 122 -3.66 8.48 -10.69
N THR A 123 -4.24 8.88 -9.55
CA THR A 123 -4.00 10.22 -8.96
C THR A 123 -2.52 10.43 -8.67
N ALA A 124 -1.88 9.46 -8.05
CA ALA A 124 -0.47 9.55 -7.72
C ALA A 124 0.40 9.60 -8.98
N LEU A 125 0.17 8.73 -9.96
CA LEU A 125 0.97 8.68 -11.18
C LEU A 125 0.85 9.97 -12.00
N MET A 126 -0.34 10.53 -12.11
CA MET A 126 -0.57 11.79 -12.85
C MET A 126 0.07 13.01 -12.19
N ARG A 127 0.25 13.01 -10.89
CA ARG A 127 0.79 14.17 -10.16
C ARG A 127 2.24 14.06 -9.77
N LEU A 128 2.71 12.86 -9.49
CA LEU A 128 4.07 12.62 -9.04
C LEU A 128 5.00 12.18 -10.18
N GLY A 129 4.44 11.50 -11.20
CA GLY A 129 5.23 10.87 -12.26
C GLY A 129 5.77 9.48 -11.86
N ALA A 130 6.19 8.70 -12.87
CA ALA A 130 6.61 7.31 -12.71
C ALA A 130 7.86 7.13 -11.83
N ASP A 131 8.79 8.09 -11.89
CA ASP A 131 10.10 8.03 -11.22
C ASP A 131 10.10 8.59 -9.81
N TRP A 132 8.96 9.14 -9.35
CA TRP A 132 8.86 9.67 -8.00
C TRP A 132 9.17 8.60 -6.95
N ARG A 133 9.83 9.02 -5.85
CA ARG A 133 10.24 8.13 -4.75
C ARG A 133 9.89 8.72 -3.40
N PHE A 134 9.51 7.87 -2.47
CA PHE A 134 9.51 8.25 -1.05
C PHE A 134 10.94 8.49 -0.57
N ARG A 135 11.08 9.33 0.46
CA ARG A 135 12.38 9.67 1.06
C ARG A 135 12.36 9.51 2.55
N THR A 136 13.39 8.85 3.06
CA THR A 136 13.71 8.80 4.48
C THR A 136 15.05 9.48 4.68
N GLU A 137 15.07 10.56 5.46
CA GLU A 137 16.20 11.48 5.57
C GLU A 137 16.72 11.51 7.01
N LEU A 138 18.04 11.53 7.13
CA LEU A 138 18.74 11.74 8.39
C LEU A 138 19.47 13.07 8.33
N THR A 139 19.08 13.99 9.20
CA THR A 139 19.64 15.34 9.26
C THR A 139 20.23 15.63 10.62
N GLY A 140 21.25 16.49 10.67
CA GLY A 140 21.93 16.87 11.90
C GLY A 140 22.94 18.00 11.66
N ALA A 141 23.73 18.31 12.67
CA ALA A 141 24.89 19.18 12.49
C ALA A 141 25.95 18.47 11.64
N VAL A 142 26.78 19.24 10.95
CA VAL A 142 27.93 18.71 10.20
C VAL A 142 28.90 18.09 11.22
N PRO A 143 29.42 16.87 10.97
CA PRO A 143 30.45 16.27 11.82
C PRO A 143 31.71 17.18 11.87
N ASP A 144 32.35 17.21 13.02
CA ASP A 144 33.64 17.86 13.19
C ASP A 144 34.80 17.04 12.58
N THR A 145 36.04 17.52 12.74
CA THR A 145 37.25 16.86 12.23
C THR A 145 37.55 15.50 12.91
N GLU A 146 36.98 15.25 14.06
CA GLU A 146 37.09 13.97 14.80
C GLU A 146 35.95 12.99 14.44
N GLY A 147 35.05 13.41 13.60
CA GLY A 147 33.87 12.61 13.19
C GLY A 147 32.74 12.64 14.21
N VAL A 148 32.69 13.67 15.06
CA VAL A 148 31.62 13.84 16.06
C VAL A 148 30.52 14.71 15.49
N VAL A 149 29.29 14.23 15.52
CA VAL A 149 28.10 15.02 15.24
C VAL A 149 27.65 15.70 16.55
N PRO A 150 27.74 17.04 16.66
CA PRO A 150 27.31 17.73 17.87
C PRO A 150 25.78 17.77 17.97
N GLY A 151 25.24 17.19 19.03
CA GLY A 151 23.80 17.14 19.30
C GLY A 151 23.06 16.01 18.61
N ASP A 152 21.77 16.20 18.35
CA ASP A 152 20.86 15.17 17.87
C ASP A 152 20.94 14.91 16.37
N LEU A 153 20.67 13.67 15.96
CA LEU A 153 20.31 13.30 14.61
C LEU A 153 18.79 13.14 14.46
N TYR A 154 18.24 13.75 13.44
CA TYR A 154 16.78 13.76 13.18
C TYR A 154 16.44 12.85 12.02
N LEU A 155 15.71 11.76 12.31
CA LEU A 155 15.17 10.85 11.32
C LEU A 155 13.79 11.31 10.89
N ARG A 156 13.62 11.59 9.59
CA ARG A 156 12.39 12.09 8.97
C ARG A 156 11.97 11.18 7.84
N GLY A 157 10.73 10.71 7.84
CA GLY A 157 10.17 9.92 6.75
C GLY A 157 9.09 10.67 5.99
N SER A 158 8.94 10.38 4.70
CA SER A 158 7.84 10.88 3.87
C SER A 158 6.62 9.96 3.84
N GLY A 159 6.56 8.96 4.73
CA GLY A 159 5.49 7.97 4.77
C GLY A 159 5.76 6.72 3.95
N ASP A 160 7.02 6.44 3.61
CA ASP A 160 7.44 5.26 2.87
C ASP A 160 7.04 3.96 3.58
N PRO A 161 6.13 3.15 3.00
CA PRO A 161 5.72 1.89 3.61
C PRO A 161 6.74 0.75 3.38
N THR A 162 7.79 0.98 2.58
CA THR A 162 8.73 -0.07 2.19
C THR A 162 10.00 -0.12 3.03
N VAL A 163 10.26 0.89 3.87
CA VAL A 163 11.48 0.97 4.67
C VAL A 163 11.65 -0.25 5.56
N THR A 164 12.83 -0.84 5.49
CA THR A 164 13.24 -1.98 6.31
C THR A 164 14.35 -1.62 7.29
N SER A 165 14.65 -2.51 8.22
CA SER A 165 15.85 -2.36 9.08
C SER A 165 17.15 -2.43 8.28
N ALA A 166 17.18 -3.12 7.14
CA ALA A 166 18.34 -3.15 6.25
C ALA A 166 18.61 -1.77 5.63
N ASP A 167 17.57 -1.03 5.25
CA ASP A 167 17.71 0.33 4.71
C ASP A 167 18.27 1.29 5.78
N LEU A 168 17.84 1.16 7.03
CA LEU A 168 18.41 1.94 8.12
C LEU A 168 19.87 1.55 8.40
N ALA A 169 20.20 0.27 8.29
CA ALA A 169 21.59 -0.21 8.41
C ALA A 169 22.48 0.35 7.28
N ALA A 170 21.98 0.38 6.06
CA ALA A 170 22.70 1.01 4.93
C ALA A 170 22.95 2.50 5.17
N MET A 171 21.95 3.24 5.70
CA MET A 171 22.13 4.65 6.07
C MET A 171 23.20 4.81 7.18
N ALA A 172 23.19 3.96 8.19
CA ALA A 172 24.19 3.96 9.27
C ALA A 172 25.60 3.67 8.76
N THR A 173 25.74 2.65 7.91
CA THR A 173 27.02 2.29 7.28
C THR A 173 27.55 3.45 6.42
N ALA A 174 26.69 4.10 5.64
CA ALA A 174 27.08 5.26 4.84
C ALA A 174 27.60 6.43 5.69
N LEU A 175 27.03 6.65 6.88
CA LEU A 175 27.55 7.66 7.81
C LEU A 175 28.92 7.25 8.37
N ALA A 176 29.08 6.01 8.82
CA ALA A 176 30.34 5.50 9.34
C ALA A 176 31.46 5.59 8.31
N GLN A 177 31.17 5.25 7.04
CA GLN A 177 32.12 5.36 5.91
C GLN A 177 32.53 6.80 5.60
N ARG A 178 31.65 7.77 5.87
CA ARG A 178 31.95 9.21 5.77
C ARG A 178 32.75 9.76 6.96
N GLY A 179 33.18 8.90 7.87
CA GLY A 179 34.01 9.25 9.00
C GLY A 179 33.28 9.62 10.27
N VAL A 180 31.93 9.50 10.31
CA VAL A 180 31.19 9.72 11.56
C VAL A 180 31.55 8.61 12.55
N ARG A 181 31.95 9.01 13.77
CA ARG A 181 32.37 8.10 14.86
C ARG A 181 31.44 8.18 16.06
N ARG A 182 30.83 9.33 16.30
CA ARG A 182 30.00 9.55 17.47
C ARG A 182 28.90 10.59 17.21
N VAL A 183 27.79 10.42 17.88
CA VAL A 183 26.68 11.38 17.96
C VAL A 183 26.56 11.82 19.42
N ASP A 184 26.78 13.10 19.70
CA ASP A 184 26.73 13.68 21.05
C ASP A 184 25.30 14.05 21.51
N GLY A 185 24.31 13.37 21.00
CA GLY A 185 22.90 13.52 21.31
C GLY A 185 22.13 12.24 21.05
N ALA A 186 20.84 12.37 20.78
CA ALA A 186 19.90 11.28 20.54
C ALA A 186 19.60 11.09 19.06
N ILE A 187 19.11 9.91 18.70
CA ILE A 187 18.36 9.71 17.46
C ILE A 187 16.91 10.13 17.72
N VAL A 188 16.47 11.18 17.02
CA VAL A 188 15.14 11.78 17.18
C VAL A 188 14.29 11.47 15.97
N ALA A 189 13.22 10.68 16.15
CA ALA A 189 12.21 10.52 15.12
C ALA A 189 11.31 11.75 15.05
N ASP A 190 11.26 12.41 13.89
CA ASP A 190 10.42 13.59 13.63
C ASP A 190 9.16 13.21 12.86
N PRO A 191 7.99 13.11 13.49
CA PRO A 191 6.75 12.64 12.85
C PRO A 191 5.99 13.74 12.10
N ARG A 192 6.48 14.99 12.01
CA ARG A 192 5.69 16.14 11.53
C ARG A 192 5.31 16.14 10.05
N ARG A 193 5.84 15.25 9.23
CA ARG A 193 5.48 15.18 7.80
C ARG A 193 4.14 14.49 7.54
N LEU A 194 3.54 13.86 8.55
CA LEU A 194 2.15 13.40 8.54
C LEU A 194 1.33 14.22 9.55
N GLY A 195 0.10 14.57 9.20
CA GLY A 195 -0.77 15.39 10.05
C GLY A 195 -1.22 14.68 11.33
N SER A 196 -1.61 15.48 12.31
CA SER A 196 -2.05 15.05 13.64
C SER A 196 -3.40 14.30 13.67
N ASP A 197 -4.09 14.16 12.54
CA ASP A 197 -5.40 13.49 12.46
C ASP A 197 -5.34 11.98 12.71
N GLN A 198 -4.20 11.48 13.17
CA GLN A 198 -3.86 10.07 13.19
C GLN A 198 -3.83 9.44 14.57
N ALA A 199 -4.10 10.21 15.60
CA ALA A 199 -4.19 9.68 16.96
C ALA A 199 -5.53 8.97 17.27
N ALA A 200 -6.49 8.96 16.33
CA ALA A 200 -7.86 8.56 16.61
C ALA A 200 -8.36 7.35 15.79
N ALA A 201 -7.49 6.46 15.38
CA ALA A 201 -7.92 5.18 14.79
C ALA A 201 -7.16 4.02 15.46
N ASP A 202 -7.14 3.99 16.76
CA ASP A 202 -7.12 2.74 17.52
C ASP A 202 -8.52 2.12 17.39
N ASP A 203 -8.87 1.67 16.18
CA ASP A 203 -9.96 0.72 16.02
C ASP A 203 -9.48 -0.58 16.66
N ASP A 204 -9.85 -0.77 17.91
CA ASP A 204 -9.77 -2.00 18.71
C ASP A 204 -10.58 -3.17 18.10
N ASP A 205 -11.00 -3.04 16.85
CA ASP A 205 -11.71 -4.08 16.10
C ASP A 205 -10.81 -4.86 15.11
N ALA A 206 -9.50 -4.92 15.39
CA ALA A 206 -8.69 -6.02 14.92
C ALA A 206 -8.98 -7.21 15.85
N GLY A 207 -10.13 -7.83 15.67
CA GLY A 207 -10.53 -9.02 16.38
C GLY A 207 -9.34 -9.96 16.52
N GLU A 208 -9.11 -10.44 17.75
CA GLU A 208 -8.22 -11.54 18.07
C GLU A 208 -8.60 -12.75 17.20
N GLY A 209 -8.17 -12.73 15.95
CA GLY A 209 -8.23 -13.87 15.07
C GLY A 209 -7.34 -14.92 15.68
N ASP A 210 -7.97 -15.83 16.39
CA ASP A 210 -7.40 -17.10 16.78
C ASP A 210 -6.66 -17.67 15.58
N ALA A 211 -5.33 -17.82 15.70
CA ALA A 211 -4.48 -18.40 14.67
C ALA A 211 -4.75 -19.91 14.58
N SER A 212 -5.95 -20.27 14.14
CA SER A 212 -6.22 -21.59 13.62
C SER A 212 -5.79 -21.57 12.16
N SER A 213 -4.68 -22.23 11.90
CA SER A 213 -4.14 -22.53 10.59
C SER A 213 -5.20 -23.19 9.71
N ASP A 214 -5.81 -22.39 8.84
CA ASP A 214 -6.43 -22.89 7.62
C ASP A 214 -5.50 -22.57 6.44
N ASP A 215 -5.27 -23.55 5.63
CA ASP A 215 -4.27 -23.81 4.60
C ASP A 215 -4.28 -22.85 3.39
N THR A 216 -4.43 -21.57 3.61
CA THR A 216 -4.29 -20.52 2.58
C THR A 216 -3.51 -19.31 3.09
N GLY A 217 -2.36 -19.51 3.60
CA GLY A 217 -1.22 -18.60 3.89
C GLY A 217 -1.37 -17.07 3.82
N GLU A 218 -2.52 -16.48 3.84
CA GLU A 218 -2.73 -15.06 3.72
C GLU A 218 -3.43 -14.51 4.97
N ALA A 219 -2.60 -14.12 5.95
CA ALA A 219 -3.10 -13.34 7.09
C ALA A 219 -3.82 -12.06 6.60
N PRO A 220 -4.89 -11.61 7.26
CA PRO A 220 -5.54 -10.35 6.94
C PRO A 220 -4.48 -9.24 6.93
N ARG A 221 -4.29 -8.58 5.80
CA ARG A 221 -3.38 -7.44 5.68
C ARG A 221 -3.99 -6.26 6.43
N ALA A 222 -3.75 -6.19 7.73
CA ALA A 222 -4.13 -5.04 8.52
C ALA A 222 -3.41 -3.80 7.97
N VAL A 223 -4.11 -2.67 7.90
CA VAL A 223 -3.50 -1.39 7.55
C VAL A 223 -2.48 -1.05 8.64
N SER A 224 -1.25 -0.73 8.24
CA SER A 224 -0.22 -0.26 9.18
C SER A 224 -0.67 1.03 9.87
N PRO A 225 -0.25 1.29 11.12
CA PRO A 225 -0.53 2.57 11.74
C PRO A 225 -0.07 3.69 10.82
N ARG A 226 -0.88 4.72 10.69
CA ARG A 226 -0.53 5.90 9.91
C ARG A 226 0.57 6.67 10.62
N ALA A 227 1.82 6.28 10.45
CA ALA A 227 2.99 6.96 10.98
C ALA A 227 3.92 7.38 9.83
N PRO A 228 4.55 8.57 9.89
CA PRO A 228 5.46 9.06 8.86
C PRO A 228 6.71 8.21 8.72
N LEU A 229 7.03 7.51 9.78
CA LEU A 229 8.14 6.56 9.87
C LEU A 229 7.59 5.21 10.30
N VAL A 230 7.57 4.28 9.38
CA VAL A 230 7.21 2.87 9.62
C VAL A 230 8.32 2.02 9.06
N VAL A 231 8.96 1.22 9.89
CA VAL A 231 10.02 0.28 9.49
C VAL A 231 9.50 -1.14 9.64
N ASN A 232 9.81 -2.03 8.69
CA ASN A 232 9.35 -3.41 8.68
C ASN A 232 7.81 -3.54 8.77
N HIS A 233 7.06 -2.67 8.08
CA HIS A 233 5.58 -2.59 8.17
C HIS A 233 5.04 -2.35 9.58
N GLY A 234 5.86 -1.81 10.48
CA GLY A 234 5.50 -1.63 11.88
C GLY A 234 5.41 -2.91 12.69
N LEU A 235 5.98 -4.00 12.18
CA LEU A 235 5.94 -5.32 12.79
C LEU A 235 7.30 -5.73 13.33
N MET A 236 7.26 -6.50 14.41
CA MET A 236 8.40 -7.20 14.96
C MET A 236 8.11 -8.70 14.97
N SER A 237 9.10 -9.49 14.60
CA SER A 237 9.00 -10.95 14.65
C SER A 237 9.56 -11.46 15.98
N ILE A 238 8.80 -12.30 16.65
CA ILE A 238 9.20 -12.98 17.89
C ILE A 238 9.16 -14.48 17.62
N ARG A 239 10.30 -15.12 17.76
CA ARG A 239 10.42 -16.58 17.62
C ARG A 239 10.43 -17.21 19.01
N VAL A 240 9.57 -18.20 19.21
CA VAL A 240 9.49 -18.99 20.44
C VAL A 240 9.69 -20.46 20.09
N ARG A 241 10.71 -21.09 20.66
CA ARG A 241 10.99 -22.52 20.50
C ARG A 241 11.06 -23.22 21.85
N PRO A 242 10.87 -24.55 21.88
CA PRO A 242 11.09 -25.29 23.10
C PRO A 242 12.51 -25.09 23.64
N GLY A 243 12.66 -25.00 24.94
CA GLY A 243 13.95 -25.09 25.59
C GLY A 243 14.53 -26.52 25.55
N ALA A 244 15.74 -26.71 26.08
CA ALA A 244 16.49 -27.95 25.97
C ALA A 244 15.79 -29.18 26.59
N SER A 245 14.95 -28.99 27.59
CA SER A 245 14.21 -30.05 28.26
C SER A 245 12.87 -29.59 28.82
N ALA A 246 12.05 -30.54 29.28
CA ALA A 246 10.78 -30.25 29.94
C ALA A 246 11.00 -29.36 31.17
N ASP A 247 10.01 -28.49 31.43
CA ASP A 247 9.96 -27.47 32.47
C ASP A 247 11.04 -26.37 32.39
N TRP A 248 11.93 -26.45 31.41
CA TRP A 248 12.83 -25.33 31.09
C TRP A 248 12.06 -24.16 30.45
N PRO A 249 12.56 -22.92 30.62
CA PRO A 249 12.05 -21.78 29.88
C PRO A 249 12.07 -22.08 28.38
N ALA A 250 11.01 -21.67 27.67
CA ALA A 250 11.06 -21.63 26.22
C ALA A 250 12.16 -20.65 25.78
N GLU A 251 12.81 -20.92 24.65
CA GLU A 251 13.77 -19.99 24.08
C GLU A 251 13.04 -18.93 23.25
N VAL A 252 13.35 -17.65 23.50
CA VAL A 252 12.71 -16.52 22.84
C VAL A 252 13.77 -15.65 22.17
N SER A 253 13.57 -15.37 20.90
CA SER A 253 14.39 -14.40 20.15
C SER A 253 13.51 -13.42 19.39
N THR A 254 14.04 -12.23 19.13
CA THR A 254 13.37 -11.16 18.41
C THR A 254 14.14 -10.78 17.16
N ALA A 255 13.41 -10.37 16.13
CA ALA A 255 13.98 -9.75 14.96
C ALA A 255 13.21 -8.45 14.66
N PRO A 256 13.88 -7.28 14.78
CA PRO A 256 15.27 -7.09 15.17
C PRO A 256 15.56 -7.39 16.65
N SER A 257 16.84 -7.60 16.98
CA SER A 257 17.35 -7.79 18.33
C SER A 257 18.17 -6.57 18.80
N GLY A 258 18.48 -6.50 20.07
CA GLY A 258 19.31 -5.43 20.66
C GLY A 258 18.85 -5.03 22.06
N GLU A 259 19.63 -4.18 22.74
CA GLU A 259 19.40 -3.75 24.13
C GLU A 259 18.09 -2.99 24.35
N SER A 260 17.53 -2.42 23.29
CA SER A 260 16.24 -1.71 23.33
C SER A 260 15.03 -2.64 23.46
N PHE A 261 15.25 -3.98 23.35
CA PHE A 261 14.20 -4.99 23.46
C PHE A 261 14.37 -5.80 24.73
N VAL A 262 13.46 -5.61 25.69
CA VAL A 262 13.48 -6.31 26.97
C VAL A 262 12.53 -7.51 26.92
N ILE A 263 13.08 -8.72 26.92
CA ILE A 263 12.29 -9.95 26.88
C ILE A 263 11.95 -10.39 28.31
N LYS A 264 10.66 -10.41 28.64
CA LYS A 264 10.10 -11.01 29.85
C LYS A 264 9.48 -12.34 29.48
N ASN A 265 10.19 -13.43 29.74
CA ASN A 265 9.78 -14.77 29.33
C ASN A 265 9.36 -15.61 30.55
N SER A 266 8.08 -15.96 30.61
CA SER A 266 7.49 -16.91 31.55
C SER A 266 6.99 -18.19 30.87
N ALA A 267 7.19 -18.33 29.55
CA ALA A 267 6.77 -19.51 28.82
C ALA A 267 7.64 -20.74 29.20
N ARG A 268 7.02 -21.90 29.37
CA ARG A 268 7.65 -23.14 29.77
C ARG A 268 7.52 -24.24 28.72
N THR A 269 8.58 -25.02 28.55
CA THR A 269 8.56 -26.24 27.75
C THR A 269 7.86 -27.36 28.52
N LYS A 270 7.04 -28.16 27.84
CA LYS A 270 6.38 -29.34 28.42
C LYS A 270 6.70 -30.60 27.61
N VAL A 271 6.75 -31.75 28.25
CA VAL A 271 7.01 -33.03 27.56
C VAL A 271 6.01 -33.23 26.43
N SER A 272 4.74 -33.01 26.69
CA SER A 272 3.63 -33.19 25.74
C SER A 272 2.48 -32.25 26.07
N GLY A 273 1.41 -32.29 25.27
CA GLY A 273 0.19 -31.54 25.48
C GLY A 273 0.00 -30.37 24.46
N ARG A 274 -1.13 -29.69 24.57
CA ARG A 274 -1.47 -28.60 23.65
C ARG A 274 -0.53 -27.41 23.86
N THR A 275 0.18 -27.02 22.82
CA THR A 275 0.95 -25.78 22.78
C THR A 275 0.00 -24.58 22.83
N ARG A 276 0.26 -23.65 23.75
CA ARG A 276 -0.45 -22.38 23.86
C ARG A 276 0.54 -21.33 24.35
N VAL A 277 0.97 -20.45 23.45
CA VAL A 277 1.92 -19.38 23.72
C VAL A 277 1.24 -18.05 23.44
N SER A 278 1.38 -17.10 24.34
CA SER A 278 0.92 -15.70 24.18
C SER A 278 2.13 -14.78 24.12
N VAL A 279 2.08 -13.82 23.18
CA VAL A 279 3.12 -12.81 23.00
C VAL A 279 2.45 -11.43 22.99
N ARG A 280 2.89 -10.53 23.87
CA ARG A 280 2.44 -9.15 23.95
C ARG A 280 3.63 -8.21 23.82
N LEU A 281 3.41 -7.05 23.18
CA LEU A 281 4.36 -5.96 23.12
C LEU A 281 3.83 -4.77 23.90
N SER A 282 4.68 -4.15 24.69
CA SER A 282 4.38 -2.91 25.40
C SER A 282 5.59 -1.99 25.38
N LEU A 283 5.39 -0.73 25.72
CA LEU A 283 6.46 0.24 25.83
C LEU A 283 6.77 0.52 27.30
N SER A 284 8.05 0.53 27.66
CA SER A 284 8.53 0.91 28.98
C SER A 284 9.65 1.95 28.82
N GLY A 285 9.30 3.22 28.96
CA GLY A 285 10.18 4.34 28.59
C GLY A 285 10.54 4.30 27.11
N THR A 286 11.83 4.19 26.79
CA THR A 286 12.34 4.07 25.41
C THR A 286 12.59 2.61 24.98
N ARG A 287 12.23 1.64 25.82
CA ARG A 287 12.45 0.21 25.55
C ARG A 287 11.15 -0.49 25.17
N ILE A 288 11.22 -1.37 24.21
CA ILE A 288 10.12 -2.25 23.79
C ILE A 288 10.17 -3.53 24.64
N GLN A 289 9.14 -3.72 25.45
CA GLN A 289 9.01 -4.91 26.28
C GLN A 289 8.26 -6.00 25.54
N VAL A 290 8.87 -7.18 25.46
CA VAL A 290 8.31 -8.38 24.81
C VAL A 290 7.94 -9.35 25.93
N GLU A 291 6.66 -9.51 26.20
CA GLU A 291 6.15 -10.45 27.20
C GLU A 291 5.73 -11.75 26.53
N VAL A 292 6.36 -12.85 26.91
CA VAL A 292 6.05 -14.19 26.39
C VAL A 292 5.63 -15.09 27.55
N SER A 293 4.46 -15.72 27.41
CA SER A 293 3.89 -16.58 28.44
C SER A 293 3.25 -17.83 27.85
N GLY A 294 3.01 -18.85 28.69
CA GLY A 294 2.29 -20.03 28.27
C GLY A 294 3.12 -21.31 28.26
N LYS A 295 2.78 -22.25 27.39
CA LYS A 295 3.39 -23.59 27.32
C LYS A 295 3.65 -23.98 25.86
N ILE A 296 4.82 -24.59 25.59
CA ILE A 296 5.20 -25.16 24.30
C ILE A 296 5.63 -26.60 24.48
N ALA A 297 5.13 -27.53 23.67
CA ALA A 297 5.54 -28.94 23.76
C ALA A 297 6.96 -29.11 23.24
N LEU A 298 7.75 -30.00 23.88
CA LEU A 298 9.17 -30.23 23.56
C LEU A 298 9.38 -30.61 22.09
N ALA A 299 8.51 -31.42 21.52
CA ALA A 299 8.55 -31.82 20.11
C ALA A 299 7.94 -30.78 19.14
N HIS A 300 7.50 -29.62 19.65
CA HIS A 300 6.88 -28.61 18.78
C HIS A 300 7.94 -27.84 17.98
N ARG A 301 7.67 -27.58 16.71
CA ARG A 301 8.52 -26.69 15.91
C ARG A 301 8.46 -25.26 16.47
N ALA A 302 9.44 -24.44 16.12
CA ALA A 302 9.44 -23.03 16.49
C ALA A 302 8.16 -22.32 16.04
N LEU A 303 7.60 -21.48 16.90
CA LEU A 303 6.50 -20.60 16.59
C LEU A 303 7.05 -19.21 16.27
N VAL A 304 6.52 -18.57 15.22
CA VAL A 304 6.87 -17.19 14.85
C VAL A 304 5.64 -16.34 15.00
N PHE A 305 5.73 -15.34 15.86
CA PHE A 305 4.69 -14.35 16.07
C PHE A 305 5.10 -13.03 15.41
N ARG A 306 4.26 -12.47 14.57
CA ARG A 306 4.41 -11.11 14.09
C ARG A 306 3.49 -10.22 14.90
N ARG A 307 4.05 -9.22 15.58
CA ARG A 307 3.30 -8.31 16.46
C ARG A 307 3.58 -6.86 16.07
N ARG A 308 2.51 -6.07 16.07
CA ARG A 308 2.61 -4.64 15.85
C ARG A 308 3.33 -3.98 17.01
N VAL A 309 4.33 -3.14 16.69
CA VAL A 309 5.09 -2.42 17.70
C VAL A 309 4.33 -1.13 18.05
N PRO A 310 4.11 -0.83 19.34
CA PRO A 310 3.57 0.46 19.72
C PRO A 310 4.57 1.59 19.41
N GLN A 311 4.07 2.80 19.12
CA GLN A 311 4.86 4.00 18.83
C GLN A 311 5.90 3.79 17.69
N GLN A 312 5.42 3.66 16.48
CA GLN A 312 6.23 3.37 15.29
C GLN A 312 7.39 4.36 15.08
N ALA A 313 7.19 5.64 15.33
CA ALA A 313 8.26 6.64 15.21
C ALA A 313 9.41 6.34 16.17
N LEU A 314 9.11 6.05 17.44
CA LEU A 314 10.13 5.66 18.41
C LEU A 314 10.85 4.38 18.00
N TYR A 315 10.08 3.38 17.52
CA TYR A 315 10.64 2.13 17.02
C TYR A 315 11.66 2.36 15.90
N SER A 316 11.36 3.23 14.95
CA SER A 316 12.27 3.58 13.86
C SER A 316 13.56 4.24 14.36
N ALA A 317 13.47 5.15 15.35
CA ALA A 317 14.65 5.77 15.96
C ALA A 317 15.50 4.76 16.75
N VAL A 318 14.87 3.83 17.45
CA VAL A 318 15.54 2.74 18.17
C VAL A 318 16.31 1.83 17.20
N LEU A 319 15.68 1.48 16.07
CA LEU A 319 16.33 0.66 15.04
C LEU A 319 17.52 1.36 14.39
N LEU A 320 17.39 2.65 14.07
CA LEU A 320 18.50 3.41 13.51
C LEU A 320 19.65 3.56 14.52
N ARG A 321 19.34 3.80 15.80
CA ARG A 321 20.37 3.83 16.84
C ARG A 321 21.15 2.51 16.89
N ALA A 322 20.44 1.40 16.96
CA ALA A 322 21.08 0.07 16.97
C ALA A 322 21.93 -0.18 15.69
N ALA A 323 21.45 0.28 14.54
CA ALA A 323 22.19 0.19 13.28
C ALA A 323 23.48 1.03 13.31
N LEU A 324 23.44 2.24 13.85
CA LEU A 324 24.61 3.11 14.01
C LEU A 324 25.64 2.48 14.95
N GLU A 325 25.19 1.98 16.11
CA GLU A 325 26.06 1.30 17.08
C GLU A 325 26.71 0.06 16.45
N SER A 326 25.96 -0.72 15.67
CA SER A 326 26.48 -1.87 14.93
C SER A 326 27.48 -1.48 13.83
N ALA A 327 27.34 -0.29 13.25
CA ALA A 327 28.27 0.28 12.27
C ALA A 327 29.50 0.97 12.91
N GLY A 328 29.64 0.90 14.25
CA GLY A 328 30.75 1.51 14.99
C GLY A 328 30.57 3.00 15.31
N VAL A 329 29.37 3.54 15.17
CA VAL A 329 29.05 4.95 15.52
C VAL A 329 28.39 4.96 16.90
N ALA A 330 29.10 5.49 17.91
CA ALA A 330 28.55 5.63 19.26
C ALA A 330 27.42 6.68 19.32
N VAL A 331 26.33 6.39 20.03
CA VAL A 331 25.21 7.34 20.22
C VAL A 331 25.01 7.55 21.72
N ARG A 332 25.23 8.77 22.20
CA ARG A 332 25.27 9.06 23.64
C ARG A 332 23.91 8.92 24.32
N ASP A 333 22.89 9.56 23.74
CA ASP A 333 21.58 9.67 24.40
C ASP A 333 20.57 8.64 23.86
N PRO A 334 19.56 8.24 24.66
CA PRO A 334 18.52 7.33 24.22
C PRO A 334 17.70 7.88 23.02
N ALA A 335 17.26 6.99 22.15
CA ALA A 335 16.37 7.34 21.06
C ALA A 335 15.04 7.92 21.58
N ARG A 336 14.48 8.93 20.90
CA ARG A 336 13.24 9.59 21.30
C ARG A 336 12.43 10.11 20.13
N VAL A 337 11.18 10.45 20.38
CA VAL A 337 10.32 11.18 19.43
C VAL A 337 10.43 12.67 19.73
N GLY A 338 10.52 13.48 18.70
CA GLY A 338 10.65 14.92 18.84
C GLY A 338 10.60 15.64 17.50
N SER A 339 10.88 16.92 17.52
CA SER A 339 10.84 17.75 16.33
C SER A 339 12.24 18.23 15.96
N SER A 340 12.61 18.12 14.69
CA SER A 340 13.78 18.81 14.15
C SER A 340 13.63 20.33 14.36
N PRO A 341 14.68 21.05 14.79
CA PRO A 341 14.60 22.49 14.98
C PRO A 341 14.22 23.19 13.67
N ALA A 342 13.32 24.16 13.78
CA ALA A 342 13.02 25.04 12.66
C ALA A 342 14.24 25.94 12.36
N PRO A 343 14.47 26.31 11.10
CA PRO A 343 15.48 27.31 10.75
C PRO A 343 15.23 28.60 11.52
N ARG A 344 16.26 29.10 12.21
CA ARG A 344 16.24 30.39 12.91
C ARG A 344 17.52 31.14 12.62
N ALA A 345 17.44 32.48 12.56
CA ALA A 345 18.62 33.31 12.44
C ALA A 345 19.62 33.00 13.58
N GLY A 346 20.88 32.80 13.23
CA GLY A 346 21.95 32.48 14.19
C GLY A 346 22.02 31.03 14.68
N ARG A 347 21.13 30.12 14.19
CA ARG A 347 21.22 28.70 14.49
C ARG A 347 21.46 27.91 13.20
N PRO A 348 22.47 27.05 13.14
CA PRO A 348 22.71 26.22 11.95
C PRO A 348 21.48 25.38 11.61
N THR A 349 21.05 25.40 10.37
CA THR A 349 20.03 24.49 9.87
C THR A 349 20.60 23.07 9.82
N PRO A 350 19.89 22.05 10.30
CA PRO A 350 20.34 20.67 10.18
C PRO A 350 20.63 20.31 8.72
N THR A 351 21.83 19.79 8.47
CA THR A 351 22.28 19.36 7.15
C THR A 351 21.83 17.92 6.88
N LEU A 352 21.55 17.60 5.61
CA LEU A 352 21.27 16.24 5.19
C LEU A 352 22.56 15.42 5.24
N LEU A 353 22.59 14.40 6.11
CA LEU A 353 23.73 13.52 6.32
C LEU A 353 23.59 12.17 5.63
N ALA A 354 22.38 11.61 5.59
CA ALA A 354 22.09 10.39 4.84
C ALA A 354 20.65 10.40 4.34
N ARG A 355 20.40 9.65 3.26
CA ARG A 355 19.06 9.49 2.67
C ARG A 355 18.88 8.06 2.19
N HIS A 356 17.70 7.53 2.40
CA HIS A 356 17.16 6.37 1.71
C HIS A 356 16.03 6.82 0.78
N GLU A 357 15.97 6.25 -0.41
CA GLU A 357 14.87 6.45 -1.37
C GLU A 357 14.24 5.11 -1.72
N SER A 358 12.91 5.07 -1.74
CA SER A 358 12.16 3.88 -2.14
C SER A 358 12.43 3.49 -3.60
N ALA A 359 11.91 2.35 -4.02
CA ALA A 359 11.74 2.07 -5.45
C ALA A 359 10.89 3.18 -6.12
N PRO A 360 11.04 3.39 -7.45
CA PRO A 360 10.21 4.35 -8.18
C PRO A 360 8.72 4.05 -8.03
N LEU A 361 7.88 5.10 -8.14
CA LEU A 361 6.43 4.98 -8.00
C LEU A 361 5.85 3.88 -8.89
N VAL A 362 6.30 3.76 -10.14
CA VAL A 362 5.82 2.73 -11.07
C VAL A 362 5.98 1.30 -10.51
N VAL A 363 7.04 1.04 -9.74
CA VAL A 363 7.24 -0.27 -9.07
C VAL A 363 6.27 -0.43 -7.90
N LEU A 364 6.06 0.62 -7.11
CA LEU A 364 5.10 0.62 -6.00
C LEU A 364 3.67 0.41 -6.49
N LEU A 365 3.30 0.99 -7.65
CA LEU A 365 1.98 0.80 -8.26
C LEU A 365 1.70 -0.67 -8.59
N ARG A 366 2.72 -1.43 -9.03
CA ARG A 366 2.57 -2.87 -9.28
C ARG A 366 2.18 -3.61 -8.00
N ARG A 367 2.85 -3.34 -6.89
CA ARG A 367 2.50 -3.91 -5.60
C ARG A 367 1.09 -3.52 -5.14
N ILE A 368 0.71 -2.24 -5.31
CA ILE A 368 -0.63 -1.75 -4.97
C ILE A 368 -1.71 -2.47 -5.76
N ASN A 369 -1.55 -2.60 -7.07
CA ASN A 369 -2.61 -3.09 -7.94
C ASN A 369 -2.59 -4.62 -8.11
N LYS A 370 -1.42 -5.26 -8.21
CA LYS A 370 -1.30 -6.72 -8.37
C LYS A 370 -1.57 -7.45 -7.05
N ASP A 371 -0.94 -7.01 -5.94
CA ASP A 371 -1.07 -7.66 -4.64
C ASP A 371 -2.20 -7.07 -3.79
N SER A 372 -2.81 -6.00 -4.29
CA SER A 372 -3.90 -5.28 -3.60
C SER A 372 -3.51 -4.69 -2.24
N ASP A 373 -2.27 -4.18 -2.12
CA ASP A 373 -1.73 -3.66 -0.88
C ASP A 373 -2.47 -2.38 -0.43
N ASN A 374 -3.07 -2.45 0.76
CA ASN A 374 -3.89 -1.36 1.31
C ASN A 374 -3.03 -0.21 1.83
N ASP A 375 -1.96 -0.53 2.55
CA ASP A 375 -1.10 0.47 3.19
C ASP A 375 -0.38 1.32 2.15
N HIS A 376 0.21 0.69 1.13
CA HIS A 376 0.84 1.41 0.02
C HIS A 376 -0.15 2.33 -0.71
N ALA A 377 -1.39 1.89 -0.92
CA ALA A 377 -2.40 2.71 -1.60
C ALA A 377 -2.76 3.98 -0.81
N GLU A 378 -2.90 3.87 0.51
CA GLU A 378 -3.15 5.04 1.37
C GLU A 378 -1.94 5.99 1.36
N ARG A 379 -0.72 5.46 1.56
CA ARG A 379 0.50 6.25 1.64
C ARG A 379 0.80 7.01 0.35
N VAL A 380 0.66 6.36 -0.79
CA VAL A 380 0.89 6.98 -2.10
C VAL A 380 -0.09 8.11 -2.35
N LEU A 381 -1.37 7.93 -2.00
CA LEU A 381 -2.38 8.97 -2.14
C LEU A 381 -2.14 10.15 -1.19
N GLU A 382 -1.80 9.89 0.08
CA GLU A 382 -1.48 10.90 1.08
C GLU A 382 -0.23 11.70 0.69
N ALA A 383 0.82 10.99 0.20
CA ALA A 383 2.05 11.62 -0.28
C ALA A 383 1.78 12.52 -1.49
N ALA A 384 0.99 12.07 -2.46
CA ALA A 384 0.61 12.90 -3.60
C ALA A 384 -0.11 14.19 -3.17
N GLY A 385 -1.02 14.08 -2.20
CA GLY A 385 -1.67 15.24 -1.61
C GLY A 385 -0.70 16.20 -0.92
N ALA A 386 0.31 15.68 -0.23
CA ALA A 386 1.32 16.50 0.45
C ALA A 386 2.28 17.18 -0.53
N GLU A 387 2.69 16.50 -1.59
CA GLU A 387 3.57 17.09 -2.61
C GLU A 387 2.88 18.24 -3.36
N VAL A 388 1.58 18.12 -3.63
CA VAL A 388 0.82 19.16 -4.35
C VAL A 388 0.43 20.34 -3.47
N TYR A 389 -0.08 20.08 -2.26
CA TYR A 389 -0.63 21.15 -1.40
C TYR A 389 0.33 21.60 -0.28
N GLY A 390 1.49 20.96 -0.17
CA GLY A 390 2.45 21.22 0.90
C GLY A 390 2.02 20.72 2.27
N GLY A 391 2.94 20.80 3.25
CA GLY A 391 2.70 20.45 4.63
C GLY A 391 2.52 18.93 4.86
N PRO A 392 1.83 18.55 5.94
CA PRO A 392 1.72 17.13 6.28
C PRO A 392 0.86 16.36 5.28
N ALA A 393 1.24 15.10 5.04
CA ALA A 393 0.47 14.15 4.24
C ALA A 393 -0.77 13.71 5.02
N THR A 394 -1.95 13.92 4.46
CA THR A 394 -3.23 13.55 5.07
C THR A 394 -4.15 12.91 4.06
N THR A 395 -5.03 12.03 4.53
CA THR A 395 -6.08 11.43 3.70
C THR A 395 -6.95 12.50 3.04
N GLU A 396 -7.26 13.60 3.74
CA GLU A 396 -8.09 14.68 3.22
C GLU A 396 -7.45 15.34 1.98
N LYS A 397 -6.15 15.68 2.05
CA LYS A 397 -5.41 16.23 0.90
C LYS A 397 -5.34 15.24 -0.25
N GLY A 398 -5.04 13.97 0.04
CA GLY A 398 -5.06 12.92 -0.98
C GLY A 398 -6.41 12.78 -1.66
N LEU A 399 -7.50 12.77 -0.91
CA LEU A 399 -8.86 12.69 -1.45
C LEU A 399 -9.29 13.96 -2.19
N ARG A 400 -8.82 15.13 -1.77
CA ARG A 400 -9.02 16.37 -2.51
C ARG A 400 -8.35 16.28 -3.87
N LEU A 401 -7.09 15.90 -3.90
CA LEU A 401 -6.33 15.72 -5.13
C LEU A 401 -6.94 14.65 -6.05
N LEU A 402 -7.41 13.54 -5.47
CA LEU A 402 -8.10 12.48 -6.22
C LEU A 402 -9.33 13.02 -6.95
N ARG A 403 -10.16 13.83 -6.29
CA ARG A 403 -11.35 14.41 -6.94
C ARG A 403 -10.98 15.33 -8.09
N GLU A 404 -9.93 16.13 -7.94
CA GLU A 404 -9.43 17.03 -9.00
C GLU A 404 -8.94 16.21 -10.20
N VAL A 405 -8.06 15.24 -9.98
CA VAL A 405 -7.48 14.40 -11.06
C VAL A 405 -8.53 13.58 -11.80
N ILE A 406 -9.43 12.94 -11.05
CA ILE A 406 -10.48 12.10 -11.65
C ILE A 406 -11.49 12.97 -12.42
N GLY A 407 -11.74 14.20 -11.95
CA GLY A 407 -12.54 15.19 -12.69
C GLY A 407 -11.87 15.63 -14.00
N GLU A 408 -10.55 15.83 -14.02
CA GLU A 408 -9.78 16.15 -15.24
C GLU A 408 -9.83 15.01 -16.27
N LEU A 409 -9.96 13.76 -15.82
CA LEU A 409 -10.18 12.60 -16.67
C LEU A 409 -11.62 12.46 -17.16
N GLY A 410 -12.48 13.46 -16.87
CA GLY A 410 -13.85 13.53 -17.36
C GLY A 410 -14.90 12.80 -16.53
N LEU A 411 -14.57 12.27 -15.36
CA LEU A 411 -15.54 11.63 -14.49
C LEU A 411 -16.42 12.69 -13.80
N ARG A 412 -17.74 12.52 -13.92
CA ARG A 412 -18.71 13.49 -13.40
C ARG A 412 -18.82 13.41 -11.87
N PRO A 413 -18.88 14.54 -11.17
CA PRO A 413 -19.23 14.58 -9.76
C PRO A 413 -20.53 13.82 -9.46
N GLY A 414 -20.58 13.14 -8.33
CA GLY A 414 -21.73 12.32 -7.94
C GLY A 414 -21.70 10.87 -8.44
N THR A 415 -20.84 10.53 -9.42
CA THR A 415 -20.67 9.15 -9.89
C THR A 415 -19.64 8.36 -9.07
N TYR A 416 -18.91 9.04 -8.20
CA TYR A 416 -17.96 8.46 -7.25
C TYR A 416 -17.91 9.26 -5.94
N VAL A 417 -17.70 8.54 -4.82
CA VAL A 417 -17.58 9.12 -3.47
C VAL A 417 -16.38 8.44 -2.79
N PRO A 418 -15.16 8.98 -2.96
CA PRO A 418 -13.98 8.43 -2.34
C PRO A 418 -13.91 8.80 -0.85
N ARG A 419 -13.52 7.85 0.00
CA ARG A 419 -13.33 8.02 1.45
C ARG A 419 -11.94 7.64 1.91
N ASN A 420 -11.24 6.80 1.13
CA ASN A 420 -9.85 6.42 1.34
C ASN A 420 -9.22 5.96 0.02
N GLY A 421 -7.91 5.68 0.02
CA GLY A 421 -7.18 5.25 -1.16
C GLY A 421 -7.28 3.75 -1.44
N SER A 422 -7.41 2.93 -0.40
CA SER A 422 -7.33 1.47 -0.49
C SER A 422 -8.63 0.77 -0.88
N GLY A 423 -9.76 1.39 -0.57
CA GLY A 423 -11.07 0.75 -0.67
C GLY A 423 -11.42 -0.14 0.52
N LEU A 424 -10.61 -0.15 1.59
CA LEU A 424 -10.91 -0.86 2.82
C LEU A 424 -12.05 -0.15 3.57
N GLY A 425 -12.83 -0.92 4.32
CA GLY A 425 -14.07 -0.43 4.92
C GLY A 425 -15.21 -0.35 3.89
N HIS A 426 -16.35 0.17 4.27
CA HIS A 426 -17.55 0.09 3.44
C HIS A 426 -18.08 1.45 2.98
N ALA A 427 -17.24 2.49 2.99
CA ALA A 427 -17.66 3.87 2.78
C ALA A 427 -17.49 4.40 1.35
N ASN A 428 -16.55 3.85 0.56
CA ASN A 428 -16.34 4.26 -0.83
C ASN A 428 -17.53 3.87 -1.71
N ARG A 429 -17.83 4.71 -2.70
CA ARG A 429 -18.86 4.42 -3.72
C ARG A 429 -18.38 4.86 -5.08
N ILE A 430 -18.71 4.07 -6.10
CA ILE A 430 -18.53 4.40 -7.52
C ILE A 430 -19.60 3.72 -8.34
N THR A 431 -19.96 4.31 -9.46
CA THR A 431 -20.82 3.67 -10.47
C THR A 431 -20.00 2.76 -11.37
N ALA A 432 -20.59 1.72 -11.95
CA ALA A 432 -19.89 0.90 -12.93
C ALA A 432 -19.50 1.70 -14.16
N ASP A 433 -20.30 2.69 -14.53
CA ASP A 433 -20.00 3.66 -15.61
C ASP A 433 -18.71 4.39 -15.34
N ALA A 434 -18.63 5.09 -14.21
CA ALA A 434 -17.48 5.90 -13.88
C ALA A 434 -16.18 5.09 -13.82
N MET A 435 -16.24 3.84 -13.33
CA MET A 435 -15.05 2.97 -13.31
C MET A 435 -14.65 2.52 -14.71
N ALA A 436 -15.60 2.17 -15.58
CA ALA A 436 -15.30 1.79 -16.96
C ALA A 436 -14.78 2.98 -17.78
N ASP A 437 -15.37 4.17 -17.58
CA ASP A 437 -14.93 5.41 -18.21
C ASP A 437 -13.52 5.81 -17.75
N LEU A 438 -13.19 5.62 -16.47
CA LEU A 438 -11.83 5.81 -15.97
C LEU A 438 -10.83 4.88 -16.67
N LEU A 439 -11.14 3.58 -16.71
CA LEU A 439 -10.26 2.59 -17.36
C LEU A 439 -10.06 2.90 -18.85
N ARG A 440 -11.10 3.37 -19.53
CA ARG A 440 -11.02 3.82 -20.90
C ARG A 440 -10.16 5.09 -21.05
N ALA A 441 -10.37 6.10 -20.19
CA ALA A 441 -9.56 7.31 -20.20
C ALA A 441 -8.07 6.99 -20.02
N LEU A 442 -7.75 6.07 -19.11
CA LEU A 442 -6.39 5.59 -18.90
C LEU A 442 -5.84 4.81 -20.10
N TYR A 443 -6.65 3.97 -20.73
CA TYR A 443 -6.24 3.27 -21.95
C TYR A 443 -5.84 4.23 -23.07
N LEU A 444 -6.51 5.37 -23.16
CA LEU A 444 -6.28 6.39 -24.20
C LEU A 444 -5.20 7.42 -23.85
N ASP A 445 -4.79 7.52 -22.60
CA ASP A 445 -3.77 8.49 -22.16
C ASP A 445 -2.35 7.90 -22.29
N PRO A 446 -1.53 8.33 -23.27
CA PRO A 446 -0.20 7.78 -23.50
C PRO A 446 0.81 8.14 -22.39
N ARG A 447 0.48 9.12 -21.53
CA ARG A 447 1.40 9.61 -20.48
C ARG A 447 1.43 8.72 -19.25
N VAL A 448 0.30 8.09 -18.93
CA VAL A 448 0.12 7.33 -17.69
C VAL A 448 -0.50 5.95 -17.91
N GLY A 449 -1.15 5.77 -19.06
CA GLY A 449 -1.86 4.52 -19.39
C GLY A 449 -0.97 3.31 -19.37
N PRO A 450 0.18 3.31 -20.07
CA PRO A 450 1.06 2.15 -20.13
C PRO A 450 1.50 1.66 -18.74
N GLU A 451 1.98 2.55 -17.89
CA GLU A 451 2.46 2.24 -16.54
C GLU A 451 1.34 1.75 -15.64
N LEU A 452 0.17 2.42 -15.70
CA LEU A 452 -0.95 2.03 -14.86
C LEU A 452 -1.54 0.68 -15.28
N LEU A 453 -1.75 0.46 -16.59
CA LEU A 453 -2.28 -0.80 -17.10
C LEU A 453 -1.33 -1.98 -16.86
N GLN A 454 0.00 -1.76 -16.97
CA GLN A 454 1.00 -2.75 -16.61
C GLN A 454 0.99 -3.06 -15.10
N SER A 455 0.56 -2.12 -14.26
CA SER A 455 0.45 -2.35 -12.82
C SER A 455 -0.73 -3.25 -12.44
N LEU A 456 -1.72 -3.46 -13.32
CA LEU A 456 -2.86 -4.34 -13.06
C LEU A 456 -2.46 -5.82 -13.12
N SER A 457 -3.20 -6.67 -12.39
CA SER A 457 -2.98 -8.12 -12.44
C SER A 457 -3.32 -8.68 -13.82
N VAL A 458 -2.45 -9.54 -14.35
CA VAL A 458 -2.68 -10.28 -15.60
C VAL A 458 -3.36 -11.61 -15.29
N GLY A 459 -4.48 -11.85 -15.93
CA GLY A 459 -5.27 -13.07 -15.71
C GLY A 459 -4.52 -14.35 -16.00
N GLY A 460 -4.49 -15.27 -15.02
CA GLY A 460 -3.78 -16.55 -15.14
C GLY A 460 -2.26 -16.48 -14.94
N VAL A 461 -1.69 -15.27 -14.77
CA VAL A 461 -0.24 -15.03 -14.69
C VAL A 461 0.17 -14.58 -13.29
N ASP A 462 -0.31 -13.40 -12.84
CA ASP A 462 0.20 -12.76 -11.64
C ASP A 462 -0.90 -12.17 -10.73
N GLY A 463 -0.46 -11.63 -9.61
CA GLY A 463 -1.26 -10.91 -8.66
C GLY A 463 -2.51 -11.67 -8.20
N THR A 464 -3.57 -10.92 -7.89
CA THR A 464 -4.84 -11.47 -7.40
C THR A 464 -5.66 -12.23 -8.44
N THR A 465 -5.27 -12.18 -9.71
CA THR A 465 -5.92 -12.93 -10.81
C THR A 465 -5.14 -14.15 -11.26
N ARG A 466 -3.97 -14.43 -10.67
CA ARG A 466 -3.07 -15.55 -11.02
C ARG A 466 -3.77 -16.90 -11.18
N ASN A 467 -4.73 -17.21 -10.31
CA ASN A 467 -5.45 -18.48 -10.32
C ASN A 467 -6.87 -18.38 -10.90
N ARG A 468 -7.31 -17.20 -11.38
CA ARG A 468 -8.71 -16.99 -11.77
C ARG A 468 -9.02 -17.31 -13.23
N PHE A 469 -8.06 -17.13 -14.14
CA PHE A 469 -8.27 -17.23 -15.59
C PHE A 469 -7.48 -18.37 -16.24
N LYS A 470 -6.80 -19.22 -15.45
CA LYS A 470 -6.02 -20.35 -15.99
C LYS A 470 -6.88 -21.25 -16.85
N GLY A 471 -6.38 -21.61 -18.03
CA GLY A 471 -7.07 -22.49 -18.97
C GLY A 471 -8.30 -21.87 -19.66
N THR A 472 -8.48 -20.56 -19.59
CA THR A 472 -9.58 -19.85 -20.25
C THR A 472 -9.12 -18.98 -21.41
N LEU A 473 -10.04 -18.53 -22.27
CA LEU A 473 -9.75 -17.64 -23.40
C LEU A 473 -9.14 -16.30 -22.96
N ALA A 474 -9.52 -15.81 -21.78
CA ALA A 474 -9.03 -14.55 -21.22
C ALA A 474 -7.68 -14.66 -20.48
N ALA A 475 -7.12 -15.89 -20.35
CA ALA A 475 -5.78 -16.07 -19.79
C ALA A 475 -4.76 -15.27 -20.62
N HIS A 476 -3.85 -14.55 -19.93
CA HIS A 476 -2.84 -13.67 -20.52
C HIS A 476 -3.38 -12.43 -21.25
N ARG A 477 -4.71 -12.30 -21.42
CA ARG A 477 -5.37 -11.28 -22.27
C ARG A 477 -6.24 -10.31 -21.46
N VAL A 478 -6.39 -10.52 -20.16
CA VAL A 478 -7.10 -9.62 -19.27
C VAL A 478 -6.14 -8.99 -18.28
N ARG A 479 -6.23 -7.66 -18.13
CA ARG A 479 -5.56 -6.88 -17.11
C ARG A 479 -6.63 -6.30 -16.21
N ALA A 480 -6.64 -6.68 -14.92
CA ALA A 480 -7.75 -6.31 -14.05
C ALA A 480 -7.33 -6.07 -12.61
N LYS A 481 -8.09 -5.20 -11.94
CA LYS A 481 -8.09 -5.03 -10.50
C LYS A 481 -9.24 -5.79 -9.88
N THR A 482 -8.94 -6.64 -8.90
CA THR A 482 -9.94 -7.31 -8.09
C THR A 482 -10.31 -6.49 -6.87
N GLY A 483 -11.52 -6.70 -6.34
CA GLY A 483 -11.95 -6.17 -5.06
C GLY A 483 -12.75 -7.23 -4.30
N THR A 484 -12.43 -7.44 -3.03
CA THR A 484 -13.16 -8.36 -2.16
C THR A 484 -13.29 -7.76 -0.76
N LEU A 485 -14.51 -7.69 -0.28
CA LEU A 485 -14.88 -7.36 1.10
C LEU A 485 -16.01 -8.28 1.54
N ALA A 486 -16.36 -8.27 2.81
CA ALA A 486 -17.49 -9.03 3.32
C ALA A 486 -18.76 -8.75 2.47
N GLY A 487 -19.31 -9.79 1.87
CA GLY A 487 -20.50 -9.69 1.02
C GLY A 487 -20.32 -9.04 -0.35
N LYS A 488 -19.08 -8.86 -0.84
CA LYS A 488 -18.79 -8.15 -2.10
C LYS A 488 -17.67 -8.82 -2.90
N SER A 489 -17.79 -8.76 -4.24
CA SER A 489 -16.75 -9.17 -5.20
C SER A 489 -16.77 -8.24 -6.40
N CYS A 490 -15.65 -7.58 -6.69
CA CYS A 490 -15.52 -6.63 -7.78
C CYS A 490 -14.39 -7.06 -8.72
N LEU A 491 -14.54 -6.75 -10.00
CA LEU A 491 -13.54 -6.97 -11.03
C LEU A 491 -13.70 -5.89 -12.09
N SER A 492 -12.65 -5.10 -12.33
CA SER A 492 -12.66 -4.05 -13.35
C SER A 492 -11.34 -4.05 -14.09
N GLY A 493 -11.35 -3.84 -15.39
CA GLY A 493 -10.14 -3.89 -16.19
C GLY A 493 -10.38 -3.77 -17.68
N LEU A 494 -9.39 -4.28 -18.42
CA LEU A 494 -9.37 -4.36 -19.89
C LEU A 494 -9.22 -5.80 -20.32
N VAL A 495 -9.84 -6.17 -21.43
CA VAL A 495 -9.71 -7.46 -22.07
C VAL A 495 -9.42 -7.28 -23.55
N GLY A 496 -8.36 -7.96 -24.05
CA GLY A 496 -7.81 -7.72 -25.38
C GLY A 496 -6.82 -6.57 -25.43
N ASP A 497 -5.72 -6.76 -26.17
CA ASP A 497 -4.59 -5.81 -26.23
C ASP A 497 -4.60 -4.96 -27.52
N GLY A 498 -5.63 -5.06 -28.35
CA GLY A 498 -5.73 -4.41 -29.66
C GLY A 498 -6.81 -3.32 -29.73
N PRO A 499 -7.05 -2.77 -30.94
CA PRO A 499 -8.04 -1.71 -31.17
C PRO A 499 -9.47 -2.11 -30.77
N ASP A 500 -9.77 -3.41 -30.78
CA ASP A 500 -11.09 -3.97 -30.41
C ASP A 500 -11.16 -4.38 -28.93
N GLY A 501 -10.18 -3.96 -28.12
CA GLY A 501 -10.16 -4.19 -26.67
C GLY A 501 -11.36 -3.58 -25.97
N LEU A 502 -11.82 -4.23 -24.90
CA LEU A 502 -12.96 -3.79 -24.12
C LEU A 502 -12.55 -3.35 -22.72
N ALA A 503 -13.06 -2.20 -22.28
CA ALA A 503 -13.03 -1.80 -20.87
C ALA A 503 -14.30 -2.31 -20.19
N PHE A 504 -14.13 -2.90 -19.00
CA PHE A 504 -15.24 -3.48 -18.29
C PHE A 504 -15.17 -3.24 -16.78
N THR A 505 -16.32 -3.20 -16.17
CA THR A 505 -16.49 -3.16 -14.71
C THR A 505 -17.61 -4.08 -14.29
N ILE A 506 -17.37 -4.92 -13.27
CA ILE A 506 -18.34 -5.84 -12.67
C ILE A 506 -18.27 -5.68 -11.14
N LEU A 507 -19.26 -5.00 -10.56
CA LEU A 507 -19.40 -4.78 -9.12
C LEU A 507 -20.53 -5.66 -8.59
N VAL A 508 -20.23 -6.57 -7.67
CA VAL A 508 -21.22 -7.50 -7.10
C VAL A 508 -21.32 -7.30 -5.60
N GLN A 509 -22.55 -7.15 -5.07
CA GLN A 509 -22.85 -6.97 -3.65
C GLN A 509 -24.00 -7.90 -3.21
N GLY A 510 -24.09 -8.12 -1.90
CA GLY A 510 -25.13 -8.96 -1.32
C GLY A 510 -24.80 -10.46 -1.32
N LEU A 511 -23.48 -10.80 -1.35
CA LEU A 511 -23.04 -12.20 -1.22
C LEU A 511 -23.35 -12.70 0.20
N ARG A 512 -23.90 -13.91 0.29
CA ARG A 512 -24.18 -14.59 1.56
C ARG A 512 -23.36 -15.87 1.67
N GLY A 513 -22.56 -16.00 2.72
CA GLY A 513 -21.74 -17.18 3.00
C GLY A 513 -20.48 -17.30 2.11
N ARG A 514 -19.54 -18.16 2.51
CA ARG A 514 -18.25 -18.35 1.79
C ARG A 514 -18.44 -19.03 0.44
N HIS A 515 -19.41 -19.92 0.30
CA HIS A 515 -19.66 -20.68 -0.93
C HIS A 515 -20.14 -19.81 -2.10
N SER A 516 -20.76 -18.66 -1.83
CA SER A 516 -21.21 -17.73 -2.87
C SER A 516 -20.05 -16.97 -3.54
N LEU A 517 -18.92 -16.75 -2.84
CA LEU A 517 -17.79 -16.00 -3.37
C LEU A 517 -17.10 -16.71 -4.53
N GLY A 518 -16.86 -18.02 -4.42
CA GLY A 518 -16.27 -18.84 -5.50
C GLY A 518 -17.14 -18.84 -6.75
N ALA A 519 -18.45 -19.07 -6.58
CA ALA A 519 -19.41 -19.06 -7.69
C ALA A 519 -19.50 -17.69 -8.37
N VAL A 520 -19.51 -16.59 -7.60
CA VAL A 520 -19.51 -15.24 -8.16
C VAL A 520 -18.21 -14.93 -8.91
N ARG A 521 -17.05 -15.36 -8.39
CA ARG A 521 -15.77 -15.23 -9.09
C ARG A 521 -15.77 -16.02 -10.39
N GLY A 522 -16.34 -17.23 -10.40
CA GLY A 522 -16.55 -18.03 -11.61
C GLY A 522 -17.41 -17.31 -12.64
N ALA A 523 -18.55 -16.75 -12.22
CA ALA A 523 -19.41 -15.96 -13.10
C ALA A 523 -18.71 -14.72 -13.68
N GLN A 524 -17.90 -14.01 -12.87
CA GLN A 524 -17.07 -12.91 -13.37
C GLN A 524 -16.07 -13.37 -14.44
N VAL A 525 -15.44 -14.54 -14.26
CA VAL A 525 -14.56 -15.14 -15.27
C VAL A 525 -15.33 -15.48 -16.54
N SER A 526 -16.54 -16.05 -16.43
CA SER A 526 -17.41 -16.34 -17.56
C SER A 526 -17.82 -15.07 -18.33
N CYS A 527 -18.14 -13.97 -17.64
CA CYS A 527 -18.41 -12.69 -18.29
C CYS A 527 -17.20 -12.20 -19.11
N VAL A 528 -15.99 -12.23 -18.51
CA VAL A 528 -14.77 -11.79 -19.22
C VAL A 528 -14.42 -12.71 -20.37
N ASN A 529 -14.68 -14.02 -20.27
CA ASN A 529 -14.51 -14.94 -21.40
C ASN A 529 -15.50 -14.69 -22.55
N ALA A 530 -16.74 -14.28 -22.24
CA ALA A 530 -17.70 -13.87 -23.27
C ALA A 530 -17.21 -12.62 -24.02
N MET A 531 -16.64 -11.63 -23.30
CA MET A 531 -16.01 -10.46 -23.88
C MET A 531 -14.77 -10.83 -24.71
N MET A 532 -13.91 -11.72 -24.22
CA MET A 532 -12.71 -12.17 -24.94
C MET A 532 -13.06 -12.94 -26.21
N ARG A 533 -14.17 -13.69 -26.22
CA ARG A 533 -14.67 -14.36 -27.43
C ARG A 533 -15.02 -13.34 -28.50
N TYR A 534 -15.72 -12.26 -28.13
CA TYR A 534 -16.01 -11.13 -29.04
C TYR A 534 -14.72 -10.55 -29.64
N VAL A 535 -13.75 -10.18 -28.78
CA VAL A 535 -12.47 -9.59 -29.20
C VAL A 535 -11.72 -10.52 -30.16
N ARG A 536 -11.66 -11.82 -29.86
CA ARG A 536 -10.99 -12.82 -30.72
C ARG A 536 -11.65 -12.97 -32.08
N GLU A 537 -12.98 -12.96 -32.12
CA GLU A 537 -13.73 -13.05 -33.38
C GLU A 537 -13.59 -11.77 -34.21
N ALA A 538 -13.47 -10.60 -33.59
CA ALA A 538 -13.20 -9.32 -34.23
C ALA A 538 -11.81 -9.34 -34.91
N HIS A 539 -10.76 -9.75 -34.20
CA HIS A 539 -9.39 -9.87 -34.75
C HIS A 539 -9.29 -10.91 -35.87
N GLY A 540 -9.95 -12.08 -35.74
CA GLY A 540 -9.99 -13.07 -36.76
C GLY A 540 -10.66 -12.60 -38.07
N ALA A 541 -11.60 -11.67 -37.99
CA ALA A 541 -12.23 -11.05 -39.12
C ALA A 541 -11.33 -9.99 -39.81
N THR A 542 -10.40 -9.37 -39.09
CA THR A 542 -9.44 -8.40 -39.65
C THR A 542 -8.16 -9.05 -40.17
N GLY A 543 -7.96 -10.38 -39.96
CA GLY A 543 -6.76 -11.11 -40.40
C GLY A 543 -5.49 -10.76 -39.59
N GLU A 544 -5.57 -9.91 -38.57
CA GLU A 544 -4.45 -9.60 -37.69
C GLU A 544 -4.28 -10.67 -36.59
N ALA A 545 -3.06 -11.19 -36.47
CA ALA A 545 -2.71 -12.02 -35.31
C ALA A 545 -2.77 -11.21 -34.01
N LEU A 546 -3.45 -11.75 -32.99
CA LEU A 546 -3.45 -11.16 -31.67
C LEU A 546 -2.01 -11.03 -31.18
N PRO A 547 -1.53 -9.84 -30.79
CA PRO A 547 -0.19 -9.68 -30.21
C PRO A 547 -0.04 -10.59 -29.00
N SER A 548 1.07 -11.32 -28.95
CA SER A 548 1.41 -12.12 -27.77
C SER A 548 1.70 -11.16 -26.61
N ALA A 549 1.03 -11.33 -25.48
CA ALA A 549 1.40 -10.62 -24.27
C ALA A 549 2.84 -11.03 -23.92
N THR A 550 3.80 -10.15 -24.20
CA THR A 550 5.19 -10.36 -23.78
C THR A 550 5.19 -10.48 -22.26
N PRO A 551 5.72 -11.56 -21.69
CA PRO A 551 5.94 -11.59 -20.25
C PRO A 551 6.86 -10.40 -19.93
N VAL A 552 6.41 -9.49 -19.08
CA VAL A 552 7.32 -8.54 -18.46
C VAL A 552 8.16 -9.37 -17.51
N THR A 553 9.38 -9.71 -17.95
CA THR A 553 10.38 -10.26 -17.05
C THR A 553 10.54 -9.27 -15.92
N ASP A 554 10.40 -9.74 -14.70
CA ASP A 554 10.69 -8.97 -13.50
C ASP A 554 12.12 -8.46 -13.66
N ILE A 555 12.27 -7.15 -13.72
CA ILE A 555 13.58 -6.51 -13.57
C ILE A 555 13.91 -6.67 -12.10
N GLU A 556 14.59 -7.77 -11.78
CA GLU A 556 15.29 -7.91 -10.51
C GLU A 556 16.32 -6.79 -10.43
N ALA A 557 16.34 -6.11 -9.30
CA ALA A 557 17.34 -5.13 -8.99
C ALA A 557 18.73 -5.80 -9.02
N GLY A 558 19.51 -5.43 -10.02
CA GLY A 558 20.95 -5.54 -10.12
C GLY A 558 21.60 -6.86 -9.66
N GLN A 559 21.78 -7.79 -10.59
CA GLN A 559 22.97 -8.63 -10.65
C GLN A 559 23.23 -9.02 -12.12
N GLU A 560 24.33 -8.55 -12.67
CA GLU A 560 24.90 -9.07 -13.92
C GLU A 560 25.33 -10.52 -13.68
N VAL A 561 24.72 -11.45 -14.41
CA VAL A 561 25.19 -12.84 -14.47
C VAL A 561 25.72 -13.09 -15.86
N SER A 562 27.02 -13.37 -15.94
CA SER A 562 27.69 -13.87 -17.14
C SER A 562 27.16 -15.24 -17.53
N GLU A 563 26.77 -15.38 -18.79
CA GLU A 563 26.38 -16.65 -19.40
C GLU A 563 27.59 -17.61 -19.46
N THR A 564 27.44 -18.79 -18.86
CA THR A 564 28.16 -19.99 -19.26
C THR A 564 27.17 -21.14 -19.34
N GLU A 565 27.14 -21.76 -20.51
CA GLU A 565 26.35 -22.96 -20.84
C GLU A 565 26.71 -24.14 -19.95
N GLY A 566 25.69 -24.95 -19.57
CA GLY A 566 25.93 -26.30 -19.15
C GLY A 566 24.93 -26.90 -18.15
N GLU A 567 24.23 -27.93 -18.61
CA GLU A 567 23.58 -29.02 -17.89
C GLU A 567 22.23 -28.81 -17.22
N ALA A 568 21.27 -29.62 -17.71
CA ALA A 568 19.94 -29.80 -17.19
C ALA A 568 19.95 -30.36 -15.75
N VAL A 569 19.42 -29.57 -14.81
CA VAL A 569 19.15 -30.01 -13.45
C VAL A 569 17.64 -30.12 -13.24
N GLU A 570 17.19 -31.23 -12.70
CA GLU A 570 15.81 -31.49 -12.31
C GLU A 570 15.27 -30.41 -11.37
N PRO A 571 13.94 -30.11 -11.38
CA PRO A 571 13.38 -29.04 -10.55
C PRO A 571 13.45 -29.43 -9.08
N GLU A 572 14.25 -28.69 -8.32
CA GLU A 572 14.26 -28.78 -6.86
C GLU A 572 12.89 -28.42 -6.28
N LYS A 573 12.47 -29.18 -5.31
CA LYS A 573 11.27 -28.90 -4.49
C LYS A 573 11.43 -27.54 -3.82
N PRO A 574 10.36 -26.73 -3.71
CA PRO A 574 10.44 -25.42 -3.08
C PRO A 574 10.99 -25.56 -1.65
N SER A 575 12.07 -24.86 -1.38
CA SER A 575 12.71 -24.78 -0.07
C SER A 575 11.68 -24.29 0.96
N THR A 576 11.49 -25.08 2.00
CA THR A 576 10.65 -24.74 3.16
C THR A 576 11.40 -23.84 4.16
N GLU A 577 12.42 -23.15 3.71
CA GLU A 577 13.29 -22.34 4.56
C GLU A 577 12.62 -21.00 4.92
N ASP A 578 12.60 -20.71 6.22
CA ASP A 578 12.06 -19.44 6.74
C ASP A 578 12.89 -18.27 6.20
N PRO A 579 12.28 -17.24 5.59
CA PRO A 579 12.98 -16.05 5.09
C PRO A 579 13.90 -15.38 6.13
N ILE A 580 13.62 -15.55 7.43
CA ILE A 580 14.46 -15.06 8.52
C ILE A 580 15.75 -15.87 8.64
N ASP A 581 15.68 -17.20 8.47
CA ASP A 581 16.86 -18.05 8.52
C ASP A 581 17.76 -17.84 7.29
N ALA A 582 17.16 -17.55 6.14
CA ALA A 582 17.90 -17.16 4.94
C ALA A 582 18.63 -15.82 5.15
N PHE A 583 17.93 -14.82 5.69
CA PHE A 583 18.51 -13.52 6.01
C PHE A 583 19.62 -13.59 7.07
N LEU A 584 19.42 -14.33 8.16
CA LEU A 584 20.43 -14.48 9.20
C LEU A 584 21.68 -15.21 8.71
N ARG A 585 21.53 -16.22 7.84
CA ARG A 585 22.67 -16.89 7.21
C ARG A 585 23.40 -16.00 6.20
N GLN A 586 22.67 -15.17 5.47
CA GLN A 586 23.27 -14.21 4.55
C GLN A 586 24.09 -13.17 5.33
N ALA A 587 23.54 -12.60 6.39
CA ALA A 587 24.25 -11.66 7.27
C ALA A 587 25.47 -12.30 7.94
N GLN A 588 25.41 -13.58 8.34
CA GLN A 588 26.54 -14.31 8.89
C GLN A 588 27.62 -14.61 7.83
N ARG A 589 27.25 -14.93 6.59
CA ARG A 589 28.20 -15.13 5.49
C ARG A 589 28.90 -13.83 5.11
N GLU A 590 28.16 -12.72 5.08
CA GLU A 590 28.72 -11.39 4.79
C GLU A 590 29.67 -10.93 5.89
N SER A 591 29.37 -11.20 7.17
CA SER A 591 30.26 -10.94 8.30
C SER A 591 31.53 -11.80 8.26
N ALA A 592 31.40 -13.11 7.96
CA ALA A 592 32.54 -14.02 7.83
C ALA A 592 33.42 -13.70 6.61
N ALA A 593 32.82 -13.23 5.52
CA ALA A 593 33.56 -12.78 4.33
C ALA A 593 34.34 -11.48 4.61
N ALA A 594 33.77 -10.57 5.41
CA ALA A 594 34.45 -9.35 5.85
C ALA A 594 35.62 -9.66 6.80
N GLU A 595 35.48 -10.61 7.71
CA GLU A 595 36.56 -11.10 8.60
C GLU A 595 37.65 -11.81 7.80
N ALA A 596 37.32 -12.63 6.82
CA ALA A 596 38.29 -13.31 5.93
C ALA A 596 39.06 -12.32 5.03
N ALA A 597 38.42 -11.25 4.59
CA ALA A 597 39.08 -10.19 3.81
C ALA A 597 40.02 -9.32 4.66
N GLY A 598 39.80 -9.23 5.98
CA GLY A 598 40.64 -8.51 6.92
C GLY A 598 41.90 -9.27 7.39
N ALA A 599 41.96 -10.62 7.22
CA ALA A 599 43.02 -11.45 7.71
C ALA A 599 44.15 -11.75 6.67
N GLY A 600 44.06 -11.24 5.44
CA GLY A 600 44.99 -11.56 4.33
C GLY A 600 45.97 -10.43 3.97
N GLY A 601 46.50 -9.70 4.92
CA GLY A 601 47.38 -8.57 4.62
C GLY A 601 48.65 -8.46 5.48
N THR A 602 49.60 -9.40 5.33
CA THR A 602 51.00 -9.14 5.76
C THR A 602 51.96 -9.63 4.68
N GLY A 603 52.70 -8.71 4.09
CA GLY A 603 53.94 -8.97 3.36
C GLY A 603 53.96 -8.58 1.89
N GLY A 604 54.51 -7.42 1.58
CA GLY A 604 54.87 -7.06 0.20
C GLY A 604 55.27 -5.60 0.04
N THR A 605 56.57 -5.36 0.21
CA THR A 605 57.42 -4.24 -0.26
C THR A 605 56.79 -3.15 -1.13
N ALA A 606 57.01 -1.90 -0.67
CA ALA A 606 56.67 -0.66 -1.34
C ALA A 606 57.48 -0.40 -2.63
N PRO A 607 56.92 0.15 -3.68
CA PRO A 607 57.65 0.90 -4.69
C PRO A 607 57.46 2.42 -4.54
N SER A 608 58.57 3.12 -4.80
CA SER A 608 58.82 4.54 -4.73
C SER A 608 57.87 5.39 -5.58
N PRO A 609 57.68 6.69 -5.25
CA PRO A 609 56.67 7.55 -5.88
C PRO A 609 57.13 8.13 -7.21
N ALA A 610 56.31 8.00 -8.21
CA ALA A 610 56.49 8.67 -9.50
C ALA A 610 55.86 10.08 -9.48
N LYS A 611 56.61 11.04 -10.04
CA LYS A 611 56.33 12.47 -10.12
C LYS A 611 54.98 12.83 -10.75
N ALA A 612 54.29 13.77 -10.13
CA ALA A 612 53.16 14.49 -10.67
C ALA A 612 53.56 15.49 -11.75
N PRO A 613 52.81 15.72 -12.82
CA PRO A 613 52.93 16.87 -13.68
C PRO A 613 52.12 18.08 -13.15
N ALA A 614 52.69 19.27 -13.34
CA ALA A 614 52.23 20.56 -12.88
C ALA A 614 50.89 21.04 -13.53
N PRO A 615 50.13 21.91 -12.87
CA PRO A 615 48.91 22.47 -13.42
C PRO A 615 49.16 23.61 -14.41
N CYS A 616 48.44 23.57 -15.53
CA CYS A 616 48.44 24.63 -16.53
C CYS A 616 47.44 25.73 -16.12
N CYS A 617 47.93 26.93 -15.88
CA CYS A 617 47.16 28.14 -15.64
C CYS A 617 46.48 28.62 -16.92
N MET A 618 45.16 28.86 -16.89
CA MET A 618 44.50 29.83 -17.76
C MET A 618 43.58 30.74 -16.97
N ALA A 619 43.88 32.03 -17.05
CA ALA A 619 43.19 33.11 -16.41
C ALA A 619 41.84 33.46 -17.09
N PRO A 620 40.88 34.07 -16.36
CA PRO A 620 39.61 34.49 -16.95
C PRO A 620 39.69 35.85 -17.62
N ALA A 621 39.08 35.97 -18.79
CA ALA A 621 38.90 37.23 -19.50
C ALA A 621 37.69 38.01 -18.94
N ALA A 622 37.95 39.25 -18.55
CA ALA A 622 36.97 40.23 -18.12
C ALA A 622 36.19 40.79 -19.33
N ALA A 623 34.85 40.85 -19.23
CA ALA A 623 34.02 41.67 -20.10
C ALA A 623 33.33 42.76 -19.27
N LYS A 624 33.54 44.00 -19.71
CA LYS A 624 32.98 45.26 -19.18
C LYS A 624 31.52 45.44 -19.59
N PRO A 625 30.77 46.26 -18.83
CA PRO A 625 29.36 46.55 -19.10
C PRO A 625 29.20 47.70 -20.11
N ALA A 626 28.17 47.62 -20.94
CA ALA A 626 27.69 48.73 -21.73
C ALA A 626 26.35 49.19 -21.18
N GLY A 627 26.29 50.42 -20.72
CA GLY A 627 25.06 51.12 -20.36
C GLY A 627 24.37 51.70 -21.60
N GLY A 628 23.08 52.01 -21.48
CA GLY A 628 22.30 52.65 -22.51
C GLY A 628 20.86 52.88 -22.04
N THR A 629 20.60 54.08 -21.70
CA THR A 629 19.36 54.75 -21.25
C THR A 629 18.29 54.87 -22.33
N HIS A 630 17.06 55.23 -21.84
CA HIS A 630 15.87 55.83 -22.48
C HIS A 630 14.81 54.86 -23.07
N LYS A 631 13.63 54.88 -22.63
CA LYS A 631 12.54 55.80 -22.24
C LYS A 631 11.52 55.09 -21.39
#